data_8a4e037a75eacf9e2b78128ef7afc247
#
_entry.id   8a4e037a75eacf9e2b78128ef7afc247
#
_cell.length_a   1.000
_cell.length_b   1.000
_cell.length_c   1.000
_cell.angle_alpha   90.00
_cell.angle_beta   90.00
_cell.angle_gamma   90.00
#
_symmetry.space_group_name_H-M   'P 1'
#
loop_
_entity.id
_entity.type
_entity.pdbx_description
1 polymer ?
#
loop_
_entity_poly.entity_id
_entity_poly.type
_entity_poly.pdbx_seq_one_letter_code
_entity_poly.pdbx_strand_id
1 'polypeptide(L)'
;MCAGDDKNCPEFELHHRRFKETLDRERRSFLRSGFAAAGGVATMTAGGISLVTPQMAAAAEKNQPAKRSYHHLPANAETVHWGYFSKKLKPQVEIDSGDFITIEALTHHANDDAERMVKGDPGAESVFLWTKEKKAVNRRGAGPMDASLFGRGAGEGLGVHICTGPVYVRGAQEGDVIELRIIDVTPRPCANPQYPGKAFGSNAAAWWGFHYKDLLTEPKPREVVTIYEVDATGERNWAKAVYNFRWTPQTDPSGVVHKTIDYPGVPVDHSTIKENHGILKNVRIPIRPHFGVIGLAPKEADIVDSIPPSYTGGNIDNWRIGKGATMYYPVAVEGGLLSVGDSHASQGDSELCGTAIECSLNGTFQIILHKKADLVGTALEALDYPMLETKDEWLVHGFSFANYLTELGDKAQSDIYSKSSVDLALRDAFRKMRKFLMTTKKLTEDEAISLITIGVDFGITQVVDGNWGVHAVIKKDIFAGGET
;
A
#
# COMPACT_ATOMS: atom_id res chain seq x y z
N MET A 1 -25.88 -6.26 1.70
CA MET A 1 -24.81 -5.44 2.33
C MET A 1 -25.37 -4.90 3.63
N CYS A 2 -24.72 -5.20 4.74
CA CYS A 2 -25.18 -4.74 6.05
C CYS A 2 -24.76 -3.28 6.23
N ALA A 3 -25.64 -2.42 6.77
CA ALA A 3 -25.28 -1.06 7.16
C ALA A 3 -24.27 -1.11 8.32
N GLY A 4 -23.30 -0.22 8.34
CA GLY A 4 -22.07 -0.28 9.17
C GLY A 4 -22.20 -0.34 10.70
N ASP A 5 -23.41 -0.34 11.27
CA ASP A 5 -23.67 -0.44 12.71
C ASP A 5 -24.48 -1.70 13.09
N ASP A 6 -24.75 -2.59 12.15
CA ASP A 6 -25.57 -3.77 12.41
C ASP A 6 -24.75 -4.91 13.05
N LYS A 7 -24.78 -4.97 14.37
CA LYS A 7 -24.13 -6.03 15.18
C LYS A 7 -24.64 -7.46 14.88
N ASN A 8 -25.72 -7.59 14.12
CA ASN A 8 -26.32 -8.86 13.72
C ASN A 8 -25.92 -9.26 12.29
N CYS A 9 -25.03 -8.52 11.66
CA CYS A 9 -24.54 -8.87 10.33
C CYS A 9 -23.66 -10.14 10.40
N PRO A 10 -23.96 -11.20 9.62
CA PRO A 10 -23.17 -12.42 9.61
C PRO A 10 -21.69 -12.22 9.27
N GLU A 11 -21.38 -11.21 8.46
CA GLU A 11 -19.99 -10.84 8.11
C GLU A 11 -19.28 -10.17 9.28
N PHE A 12 -19.97 -9.33 10.07
CA PHE A 12 -19.42 -8.76 11.31
C PHE A 12 -19.03 -9.85 12.31
N GLU A 13 -19.91 -10.83 12.55
CA GLU A 13 -19.64 -11.98 13.41
C GLU A 13 -18.47 -12.84 12.90
N LEU A 14 -18.41 -13.10 11.60
CA LEU A 14 -17.34 -13.89 10.97
C LEU A 14 -15.98 -13.19 11.09
N HIS A 15 -15.92 -11.90 10.78
CA HIS A 15 -14.72 -11.10 10.91
C HIS A 15 -14.29 -10.93 12.36
N HIS A 16 -15.23 -10.71 13.27
CA HIS A 16 -14.97 -10.59 14.70
C HIS A 16 -14.46 -11.90 15.32
N ARG A 17 -14.97 -13.05 14.88
CA ARG A 17 -14.52 -14.39 15.32
C ARG A 17 -13.12 -14.71 14.82
N ARG A 18 -12.86 -14.54 13.52
CA ARG A 18 -11.51 -14.71 12.92
C ARG A 18 -10.50 -13.80 13.59
N PHE A 19 -10.92 -12.60 13.90
CA PHE A 19 -10.11 -11.62 14.61
C PHE A 19 -9.74 -12.04 16.04
N LYS A 20 -10.72 -12.52 16.84
CA LYS A 20 -10.48 -13.03 18.19
C LYS A 20 -9.48 -14.20 18.19
N GLU A 21 -9.63 -15.12 17.26
CA GLU A 21 -8.73 -16.26 17.08
C GLU A 21 -7.31 -15.84 16.68
N THR A 22 -7.16 -14.78 15.89
CA THR A 22 -5.84 -14.22 15.53
C THR A 22 -5.19 -13.48 16.70
N LEU A 23 -5.97 -12.71 17.47
CA LEU A 23 -5.46 -12.00 18.66
C LEU A 23 -5.00 -12.94 19.78
N ASP A 24 -5.69 -14.04 20.00
CA ASP A 24 -5.35 -15.00 21.07
C ASP A 24 -4.11 -15.84 20.72
N ARG A 25 -3.78 -15.99 19.44
CA ARG A 25 -2.61 -16.75 18.97
C ARG A 25 -1.34 -15.92 18.77
N GLU A 26 -1.45 -14.61 18.53
CA GLU A 26 -0.30 -13.78 18.11
C GLU A 26 -0.21 -12.47 18.89
N ARG A 27 0.16 -12.53 20.15
CA ARG A 27 0.76 -11.38 20.82
C ARG A 27 2.13 -11.13 20.20
N ARG A 28 2.25 -10.07 19.44
CA ARG A 28 3.32 -9.78 18.50
C ARG A 28 4.68 -9.63 19.17
N SER A 29 5.65 -10.31 18.58
CA SER A 29 7.02 -10.35 19.05
C SER A 29 7.77 -9.03 18.92
N PHE A 30 7.41 -8.17 17.94
CA PHE A 30 8.15 -6.92 17.71
C PHE A 30 8.09 -5.94 18.87
N LEU A 31 6.91 -5.61 19.39
CA LEU A 31 6.77 -4.78 20.58
C LEU A 31 7.25 -5.49 21.85
N ARG A 32 7.60 -6.78 21.75
CA ARG A 32 8.05 -7.62 22.87
C ARG A 32 9.54 -7.92 22.90
N SER A 33 10.32 -7.51 21.88
CA SER A 33 11.75 -7.89 21.77
C SER A 33 12.78 -6.85 22.26
N GLY A 34 12.41 -5.85 23.03
CA GLY A 34 13.29 -4.71 23.32
C GLY A 34 13.64 -4.36 24.77
N PHE A 35 13.30 -5.18 25.77
CA PHE A 35 13.57 -4.82 27.16
C PHE A 35 14.10 -5.95 28.04
N ALA A 36 15.40 -6.11 27.99
CA ALA A 36 16.15 -6.71 29.09
C ALA A 36 17.40 -5.84 29.40
N ALA A 37 17.21 -4.68 29.97
CA ALA A 37 18.26 -3.96 30.70
C ALA A 37 17.71 -2.75 31.45
N ALA A 38 16.88 -2.98 32.47
CA ALA A 38 16.76 -2.13 33.67
C ALA A 38 15.81 -2.83 34.63
N GLY A 39 16.38 -3.64 35.53
CA GLY A 39 15.88 -3.94 36.89
C GLY A 39 14.40 -4.35 37.05
N GLY A 40 13.81 -5.18 36.21
CA GLY A 40 12.46 -5.70 36.39
C GLY A 40 12.43 -7.20 36.20
N VAL A 41 11.83 -7.92 37.14
CA VAL A 41 11.66 -9.37 37.11
C VAL A 41 10.94 -9.77 35.81
N ALA A 42 11.66 -10.43 34.93
CA ALA A 42 11.09 -11.01 33.72
C ALA A 42 10.33 -12.29 34.06
N THR A 43 9.02 -12.29 33.92
CA THR A 43 8.26 -13.54 33.80
C THR A 43 8.43 -14.06 32.39
N MET A 44 9.26 -15.07 32.23
CA MET A 44 9.41 -15.82 30.99
C MET A 44 8.13 -16.61 30.71
N THR A 45 7.44 -16.26 29.64
CA THR A 45 6.56 -17.19 28.94
C THR A 45 7.21 -17.52 27.60
N ALA A 46 7.33 -18.80 27.30
CA ALA A 46 8.01 -19.30 26.11
C ALA A 46 7.54 -18.56 24.84
N GLY A 47 8.45 -17.82 24.18
CA GLY A 47 8.22 -17.35 22.83
C GLY A 47 8.43 -15.89 22.48
N GLY A 48 9.19 -15.07 23.21
CA GLY A 48 9.57 -13.76 22.67
C GLY A 48 9.71 -12.64 23.69
N ILE A 49 10.64 -11.75 23.46
CA ILE A 49 10.94 -10.57 24.28
C ILE A 49 10.05 -9.40 23.82
N SER A 50 9.30 -8.78 24.73
CA SER A 50 8.37 -7.66 24.45
C SER A 50 9.09 -6.31 24.44
N LEU A 51 8.85 -5.47 23.43
CA LEU A 51 9.27 -4.07 23.40
C LEU A 51 8.35 -3.15 24.22
N VAL A 52 7.22 -3.67 24.70
CA VAL A 52 6.30 -2.95 25.58
C VAL A 52 6.77 -3.12 27.03
N THR A 53 7.07 -2.02 27.73
CA THR A 53 7.39 -2.06 29.15
C THR A 53 6.17 -2.54 29.95
N PRO A 54 6.37 -3.11 31.19
CA PRO A 54 5.25 -3.37 32.10
C PRO A 54 4.38 -2.14 32.37
N GLN A 55 4.92 -0.93 32.25
CA GLN A 55 4.19 0.33 32.37
C GLN A 55 3.27 0.59 31.16
N MET A 56 3.71 0.24 29.94
CA MET A 56 2.83 0.33 28.75
C MET A 56 1.72 -0.74 28.81
N ALA A 57 2.03 -1.93 29.28
CA ALA A 57 1.03 -2.97 29.54
C ALA A 57 0.06 -2.54 30.66
N ALA A 58 0.55 -1.95 31.75
CA ALA A 58 -0.27 -1.45 32.86
C ALA A 58 -1.07 -0.18 32.51
N ALA A 59 -0.57 0.66 31.60
CA ALA A 59 -1.34 1.78 31.05
C ALA A 59 -2.46 1.29 30.12
N ALA A 60 -2.23 0.21 29.39
CA ALA A 60 -3.25 -0.46 28.60
C ALA A 60 -4.30 -1.21 29.44
N GLU A 61 -3.93 -1.68 30.65
CA GLU A 61 -4.84 -2.35 31.58
C GLU A 61 -5.66 -1.38 32.45
N LYS A 62 -5.20 -0.13 32.64
CA LYS A 62 -5.95 0.87 33.42
C LYS A 62 -7.11 1.53 32.70
N ASN A 63 -7.18 1.40 31.38
CA ASN A 63 -8.36 1.74 30.64
C ASN A 63 -9.23 0.49 30.53
N GLN A 64 -10.48 0.57 31.02
CA GLN A 64 -11.51 -0.42 30.62
C GLN A 64 -11.38 -0.63 29.10
N PRO A 65 -11.54 -1.86 28.58
CA PRO A 65 -11.41 -2.08 27.16
C PRO A 65 -12.36 -1.12 26.44
N ALA A 66 -11.79 -0.06 25.87
CA ALA A 66 -12.55 0.90 25.10
C ALA A 66 -13.35 0.06 24.08
N LYS A 67 -14.64 0.28 24.03
CA LYS A 67 -15.54 -0.44 23.12
C LYS A 67 -15.02 -0.22 21.71
N ARG A 68 -14.29 -1.20 21.18
CA ARG A 68 -13.72 -1.15 19.83
C ARG A 68 -14.87 -1.11 18.83
N SER A 69 -14.80 -0.17 17.91
CA SER A 69 -15.78 0.01 16.85
C SER A 69 -15.28 -0.60 15.55
N TYR A 70 -16.23 -0.98 14.71
CA TYR A 70 -15.96 -1.40 13.34
C TYR A 70 -16.55 -0.36 12.39
N HIS A 71 -15.75 0.04 11.40
CA HIS A 71 -16.11 1.01 10.39
C HIS A 71 -16.01 0.38 9.00
N HIS A 72 -16.79 0.90 8.07
CA HIS A 72 -16.71 0.53 6.66
C HIS A 72 -16.60 1.80 5.81
N LEU A 73 -15.57 1.86 4.97
CA LEU A 73 -15.33 2.96 4.05
C LEU A 73 -15.41 2.43 2.61
N PRO A 74 -16.56 2.60 1.93
CA PRO A 74 -16.74 2.15 0.56
C PRO A 74 -15.90 3.01 -0.40
N ALA A 75 -15.50 2.44 -1.54
CA ALA A 75 -14.87 3.17 -2.63
C ALA A 75 -15.93 3.69 -3.61
N ASN A 76 -16.15 4.99 -3.65
CA ASN A 76 -17.06 5.66 -4.58
C ASN A 76 -16.59 7.10 -4.87
N ALA A 77 -17.31 7.81 -5.72
CA ALA A 77 -16.94 9.16 -6.13
C ALA A 77 -16.80 10.18 -4.98
N GLU A 78 -17.37 9.93 -3.81
CA GLU A 78 -17.33 10.83 -2.66
C GLU A 78 -16.20 10.49 -1.68
N THR A 79 -15.82 9.22 -1.61
CA THR A 79 -14.87 8.70 -0.62
C THR A 79 -13.45 8.52 -1.15
N VAL A 80 -13.25 8.67 -2.46
CA VAL A 80 -11.93 8.58 -3.07
C VAL A 80 -11.35 9.94 -3.43
N HIS A 81 -10.03 10.03 -3.38
CA HIS A 81 -9.25 11.07 -4.04
C HIS A 81 -8.31 10.39 -5.04
N TRP A 82 -8.05 11.03 -6.18
CA TRP A 82 -7.37 10.37 -7.28
C TRP A 82 -6.08 11.09 -7.65
N GLY A 83 -4.94 10.43 -7.41
CA GLY A 83 -3.63 10.86 -7.86
C GLY A 83 -2.79 11.61 -6.83
N TYR A 84 -3.25 11.80 -5.60
CA TYR A 84 -2.52 12.64 -4.64
C TYR A 84 -2.85 12.33 -3.18
N PHE A 85 -1.94 12.72 -2.29
CA PHE A 85 -2.18 12.90 -0.86
C PHE A 85 -2.31 14.39 -0.54
N SER A 86 -3.10 14.74 0.46
CA SER A 86 -3.20 16.13 0.92
C SER A 86 -3.55 16.22 2.40
N LYS A 87 -2.80 17.05 3.13
CA LYS A 87 -3.10 17.42 4.52
C LYS A 87 -4.37 18.27 4.67
N LYS A 88 -4.94 18.75 3.55
CA LYS A 88 -6.16 19.56 3.50
C LYS A 88 -7.40 18.75 3.13
N LEU A 89 -7.28 17.46 2.85
CA LEU A 89 -8.43 16.62 2.57
C LEU A 89 -9.31 16.49 3.82
N LYS A 90 -10.62 16.67 3.62
CA LYS A 90 -11.60 16.41 4.66
C LYS A 90 -11.64 14.90 4.94
N PRO A 91 -11.55 14.46 6.20
CA PRO A 91 -11.70 13.06 6.55
C PRO A 91 -13.03 12.49 6.08
N GLN A 92 -12.99 11.27 5.57
CA GLN A 92 -14.18 10.49 5.21
C GLN A 92 -14.73 9.73 6.42
N VAL A 93 -13.86 9.36 7.35
CA VAL A 93 -14.22 8.72 8.61
C VAL A 93 -13.21 9.11 9.69
N GLU A 94 -13.68 9.19 10.92
CA GLU A 94 -12.85 9.40 12.11
C GLU A 94 -12.94 8.17 13.01
N ILE A 95 -11.80 7.67 13.46
CA ILE A 95 -11.71 6.44 14.27
C ILE A 95 -10.89 6.65 15.52
N ASP A 96 -11.11 5.81 16.51
CA ASP A 96 -10.31 5.74 17.73
C ASP A 96 -9.20 4.67 17.62
N SER A 97 -8.13 4.86 18.39
CA SER A 97 -7.06 3.87 18.47
C SER A 97 -7.60 2.51 18.93
N GLY A 98 -7.32 1.47 18.15
CA GLY A 98 -7.76 0.09 18.37
C GLY A 98 -9.00 -0.31 17.57
N ASP A 99 -9.65 0.63 16.90
CA ASP A 99 -10.79 0.36 16.04
C ASP A 99 -10.40 -0.44 14.79
N PHE A 100 -11.43 -1.02 14.18
CA PHE A 100 -11.34 -1.79 12.94
C PHE A 100 -12.01 -1.03 11.82
N ILE A 101 -11.44 -1.16 10.63
CA ILE A 101 -12.03 -0.58 9.43
C ILE A 101 -11.85 -1.50 8.24
N THR A 102 -12.91 -1.71 7.46
CA THR A 102 -12.79 -2.24 6.09
C THR A 102 -12.79 -1.07 5.13
N ILE A 103 -11.76 -0.99 4.29
CA ILE A 103 -11.59 0.00 3.23
C ILE A 103 -11.66 -0.74 1.91
N GLU A 104 -12.56 -0.31 1.04
CA GLU A 104 -12.63 -0.78 -0.33
C GLU A 104 -11.65 0.02 -1.19
N ALA A 105 -10.94 -0.65 -2.11
CA ALA A 105 -10.05 0.00 -3.05
C ALA A 105 -10.40 -0.40 -4.49
N LEU A 106 -10.34 0.56 -5.39
CA LEU A 106 -10.55 0.39 -6.81
C LEU A 106 -9.21 0.54 -7.54
N THR A 107 -8.93 -0.38 -8.44
CA THR A 107 -7.77 -0.24 -9.32
C THR A 107 -8.01 0.86 -10.35
N HIS A 108 -7.02 1.72 -10.58
CA HIS A 108 -7.08 2.74 -11.62
C HIS A 108 -7.02 2.15 -13.04
N HIS A 109 -6.68 0.88 -13.16
CA HIS A 109 -6.68 0.10 -14.40
C HIS A 109 -8.03 -0.52 -14.78
N ALA A 110 -9.10 -0.26 -14.03
CA ALA A 110 -10.39 -0.94 -14.28
C ALA A 110 -10.99 -0.66 -15.66
N ASN A 111 -10.67 0.46 -16.29
CA ASN A 111 -11.11 0.79 -17.64
C ASN A 111 -10.32 0.06 -18.75
N ASP A 112 -9.30 -0.72 -18.42
CA ASP A 112 -8.66 -1.63 -19.38
C ASP A 112 -9.63 -2.73 -19.84
N ASP A 113 -10.58 -3.12 -18.96
CA ASP A 113 -11.74 -3.97 -19.29
C ASP A 113 -12.92 -3.59 -18.38
N ALA A 114 -13.63 -2.54 -18.77
CA ALA A 114 -14.74 -2.02 -17.96
C ALA A 114 -15.89 -3.03 -17.81
N GLU A 115 -16.09 -3.94 -18.76
CA GLU A 115 -17.12 -4.99 -18.67
C GLU A 115 -16.85 -5.95 -17.49
N ARG A 116 -15.59 -6.21 -17.19
CA ARG A 116 -15.17 -7.12 -16.12
C ARG A 116 -14.85 -6.42 -14.79
N MET A 117 -14.42 -5.15 -14.82
CA MET A 117 -13.88 -4.49 -13.64
C MET A 117 -14.69 -3.28 -13.15
N VAL A 118 -15.63 -2.76 -13.95
CA VAL A 118 -16.44 -1.58 -13.60
C VAL A 118 -17.94 -1.90 -13.60
N LYS A 119 -18.43 -2.55 -14.64
CA LYS A 119 -19.87 -2.73 -14.90
C LYS A 119 -20.59 -3.48 -13.79
N GLY A 120 -21.67 -2.88 -13.31
CA GLY A 120 -22.54 -3.42 -12.29
C GLY A 120 -22.08 -3.13 -10.86
N ASP A 121 -20.91 -2.52 -10.68
CA ASP A 121 -20.42 -2.04 -9.38
C ASP A 121 -20.71 -0.54 -9.26
N PRO A 122 -21.72 -0.12 -8.45
CA PRO A 122 -22.10 1.29 -8.37
C PRO A 122 -20.96 2.21 -7.87
N GLY A 123 -20.07 1.69 -7.01
CA GLY A 123 -18.90 2.43 -6.55
C GLY A 123 -17.94 2.70 -7.70
N ALA A 124 -17.53 1.64 -8.43
CA ALA A 124 -16.66 1.77 -9.57
C ALA A 124 -17.30 2.62 -10.69
N GLU A 125 -18.56 2.37 -11.04
CA GLU A 125 -19.28 3.17 -12.04
C GLU A 125 -19.28 4.65 -11.70
N SER A 126 -19.47 5.01 -10.42
CA SER A 126 -19.46 6.41 -9.96
C SER A 126 -18.09 7.08 -10.11
N VAL A 127 -17.01 6.33 -9.85
CA VAL A 127 -15.62 6.82 -9.94
C VAL A 127 -15.17 6.94 -11.39
N PHE A 128 -15.53 5.97 -12.24
CA PHE A 128 -15.13 5.92 -13.65
C PHE A 128 -16.10 6.64 -14.60
N LEU A 129 -17.17 7.25 -14.07
CA LEU A 129 -18.11 8.05 -14.87
C LEU A 129 -17.36 9.15 -15.63
N TRP A 130 -17.48 9.13 -16.94
CA TRP A 130 -16.82 10.06 -17.83
C TRP A 130 -17.81 10.56 -18.90
N THR A 131 -18.14 11.84 -18.85
CA THR A 131 -19.00 12.51 -19.84
C THR A 131 -18.21 13.59 -20.56
N LYS A 132 -18.79 14.16 -21.61
CA LYS A 132 -18.20 15.31 -22.33
C LYS A 132 -18.04 16.53 -21.44
N GLU A 133 -18.98 16.73 -20.51
CA GLU A 133 -19.06 17.90 -19.65
C GLU A 133 -18.24 17.70 -18.36
N LYS A 134 -18.09 16.45 -17.94
CA LYS A 134 -17.46 16.13 -16.65
C LYS A 134 -16.58 14.90 -16.78
N LYS A 135 -15.29 15.06 -16.59
CA LYS A 135 -14.36 13.94 -16.44
C LYS A 135 -14.67 13.27 -15.13
N ALA A 136 -15.08 12.03 -15.16
CA ALA A 136 -15.32 11.13 -14.04
C ALA A 136 -15.51 11.88 -12.70
N VAL A 137 -14.45 12.09 -11.99
CA VAL A 137 -14.43 12.87 -10.76
C VAL A 137 -13.40 13.98 -10.87
N ASN A 138 -13.62 15.10 -10.15
CA ASN A 138 -12.74 16.27 -10.16
C ASN A 138 -11.34 16.03 -9.62
N ARG A 139 -11.05 14.85 -9.13
CA ARG A 139 -9.78 14.41 -8.56
C ARG A 139 -9.02 13.46 -9.45
N ARG A 140 -9.52 13.26 -10.67
CA ARG A 140 -8.86 12.41 -11.64
C ARG A 140 -7.55 13.03 -12.11
N GLY A 141 -6.45 12.28 -11.96
CA GLY A 141 -5.10 12.74 -12.23
C GLY A 141 -4.73 13.94 -11.39
N ALA A 142 -3.52 14.24 -11.21
CA ALA A 142 -2.96 15.45 -10.66
C ALA A 142 -3.77 16.21 -9.58
N GLY A 143 -4.57 15.53 -8.78
CA GLY A 143 -5.37 16.14 -7.72
C GLY A 143 -6.52 17.00 -8.25
N PRO A 144 -6.59 18.29 -7.89
CA PRO A 144 -7.60 19.20 -8.40
C PRO A 144 -7.58 19.29 -9.92
N MET A 145 -8.73 19.52 -10.54
CA MET A 145 -8.88 19.62 -11.99
C MET A 145 -7.93 20.62 -12.64
N ASP A 146 -7.54 21.63 -11.92
CA ASP A 146 -6.67 22.70 -12.41
C ASP A 146 -5.18 22.42 -12.20
N ALA A 147 -4.77 21.27 -11.81
CA ALA A 147 -3.41 20.77 -11.61
C ALA A 147 -2.24 21.75 -11.80
N SER A 148 -2.57 23.03 -11.92
CA SER A 148 -1.64 24.16 -12.08
C SER A 148 -0.69 24.32 -10.89
N LEU A 149 -1.06 23.77 -9.73
CA LEU A 149 -0.25 23.82 -8.51
C LEU A 149 1.18 23.32 -8.71
N PHE A 150 1.40 22.41 -9.66
CA PHE A 150 2.73 21.88 -9.98
C PHE A 150 3.20 22.20 -11.40
N GLY A 151 2.49 23.09 -12.10
CA GLY A 151 2.81 23.41 -13.48
C GLY A 151 2.57 22.31 -14.50
N ARG A 152 1.75 21.32 -14.13
CA ARG A 152 1.34 20.22 -15.00
C ARG A 152 -0.19 20.24 -15.16
N GLY A 153 -0.67 19.88 -16.33
CA GLY A 153 -2.09 19.66 -16.57
C GLY A 153 -2.62 18.40 -15.88
N ALA A 154 -3.93 18.34 -15.65
CA ALA A 154 -4.57 17.13 -15.17
C ALA A 154 -4.29 15.97 -16.14
N GLY A 155 -3.77 14.85 -15.62
CA GLY A 155 -3.34 13.71 -16.42
C GLY A 155 -1.93 13.81 -17.00
N GLU A 156 -1.17 14.88 -16.72
CA GLU A 156 0.19 15.06 -17.19
C GLU A 156 1.25 14.53 -16.20
N GLY A 157 1.07 13.31 -15.72
CA GLY A 157 2.08 12.58 -14.95
C GLY A 157 2.19 12.98 -13.48
N LEU A 158 1.12 13.46 -12.87
CA LEU A 158 1.01 13.61 -11.44
C LEU A 158 -0.14 12.72 -10.96
N GLY A 159 0.20 11.65 -10.26
CA GLY A 159 -0.72 10.74 -9.62
C GLY A 159 -1.65 9.95 -10.54
N VAL A 160 -1.73 8.66 -10.29
CA VAL A 160 -2.62 7.76 -11.03
C VAL A 160 -3.52 6.96 -10.09
N HIS A 161 -3.15 6.83 -8.82
CA HIS A 161 -3.80 5.91 -7.89
C HIS A 161 -5.13 6.45 -7.38
N ILE A 162 -6.15 5.61 -7.39
CA ILE A 162 -7.41 5.85 -6.70
C ILE A 162 -7.20 5.49 -5.24
N CYS A 163 -7.19 6.51 -4.36
CA CYS A 163 -6.99 6.34 -2.93
C CYS A 163 -8.31 6.52 -2.20
N THR A 164 -8.75 5.52 -1.45
CA THR A 164 -9.94 5.60 -0.59
C THR A 164 -9.53 6.16 0.77
N GLY A 165 -10.19 7.24 1.18
CA GLY A 165 -9.85 7.97 2.39
C GLY A 165 -10.01 9.48 2.24
N PRO A 166 -9.41 10.27 3.16
CA PRO A 166 -8.56 9.81 4.26
C PRO A 166 -9.34 9.41 5.51
N VAL A 167 -8.74 8.51 6.28
CA VAL A 167 -9.16 8.14 7.62
C VAL A 167 -8.43 9.02 8.63
N TYR A 168 -9.15 9.67 9.52
CA TYR A 168 -8.61 10.48 10.60
C TYR A 168 -8.53 9.64 11.88
N VAL A 169 -7.35 9.50 12.46
CA VAL A 169 -7.14 8.81 13.73
C VAL A 169 -7.16 9.83 14.86
N ARG A 170 -8.18 9.76 15.72
CA ARG A 170 -8.36 10.74 16.81
C ARG A 170 -7.15 10.76 17.74
N GLY A 171 -6.67 11.96 18.02
CA GLY A 171 -5.53 12.20 18.88
C GLY A 171 -4.16 11.98 18.25
N ALA A 172 -4.07 11.57 16.99
CA ALA A 172 -2.79 11.47 16.29
C ALA A 172 -2.20 12.86 16.04
N GLN A 173 -0.91 13.02 16.37
CA GLN A 173 -0.16 14.27 16.23
C GLN A 173 1.21 14.00 15.61
N GLU A 174 1.86 15.03 15.10
CA GLU A 174 3.20 14.93 14.52
C GLU A 174 4.21 14.28 15.50
N GLY A 175 4.88 13.25 15.02
CA GLY A 175 5.86 12.46 15.76
C GLY A 175 5.29 11.24 16.49
N ASP A 176 3.96 11.05 16.47
CA ASP A 176 3.34 9.78 16.86
C ASP A 176 3.60 8.72 15.78
N VAL A 177 3.25 7.48 16.06
CA VAL A 177 3.30 6.37 15.07
C VAL A 177 1.94 5.71 14.97
N ILE A 178 1.47 5.49 13.75
CA ILE A 178 0.31 4.66 13.48
C ILE A 178 0.79 3.24 13.14
N GLU A 179 0.32 2.27 13.93
CA GLU A 179 0.43 0.85 13.65
C GLU A 179 -0.83 0.40 12.91
N LEU A 180 -0.64 -0.08 11.68
CA LEU A 180 -1.71 -0.59 10.82
C LEU A 180 -1.56 -2.10 10.69
N ARG A 181 -2.46 -2.85 11.31
CA ARG A 181 -2.55 -4.30 11.20
C ARG A 181 -3.42 -4.68 10.04
N ILE A 182 -2.89 -5.45 9.10
CA ILE A 182 -3.64 -5.94 7.93
C ILE A 182 -4.27 -7.27 8.28
N ILE A 183 -5.55 -7.24 8.62
CA ILE A 183 -6.28 -8.41 9.12
C ILE A 183 -6.71 -9.33 7.99
N ASP A 184 -7.23 -8.73 6.91
CA ASP A 184 -7.65 -9.47 5.72
C ASP A 184 -7.51 -8.60 4.47
N VAL A 185 -7.23 -9.25 3.34
CA VAL A 185 -7.20 -8.63 2.02
C VAL A 185 -7.80 -9.61 1.03
N THR A 186 -8.87 -9.20 0.37
CA THR A 186 -9.61 -10.05 -0.57
C THR A 186 -9.84 -9.35 -1.89
N PRO A 187 -9.70 -10.05 -3.03
CA PRO A 187 -10.11 -9.52 -4.33
C PRO A 187 -11.59 -9.14 -4.31
N ARG A 188 -11.91 -7.95 -4.87
CA ARG A 188 -13.27 -7.46 -5.00
C ARG A 188 -13.96 -8.25 -6.11
N PRO A 189 -15.08 -8.95 -5.83
CA PRO A 189 -15.77 -9.72 -6.85
C PRO A 189 -16.32 -8.83 -7.98
N CYS A 190 -16.25 -9.34 -9.20
CA CYS A 190 -16.88 -8.70 -10.35
C CYS A 190 -18.40 -8.62 -10.13
N ALA A 191 -18.96 -7.43 -10.27
CA ALA A 191 -20.39 -7.19 -10.08
C ALA A 191 -21.22 -7.47 -11.37
N ASN A 192 -20.57 -7.65 -12.52
CA ASN A 192 -21.27 -8.02 -13.75
C ASN A 192 -21.80 -9.46 -13.65
N PRO A 193 -23.13 -9.68 -13.78
CA PRO A 193 -23.74 -11.01 -13.67
C PRO A 193 -23.22 -12.06 -14.65
N GLN A 194 -22.53 -11.64 -15.72
CA GLN A 194 -21.90 -12.57 -16.67
C GLN A 194 -20.68 -13.31 -16.09
N TYR A 195 -20.12 -12.81 -14.98
CA TYR A 195 -18.89 -13.34 -14.38
C TYR A 195 -19.05 -13.64 -12.86
N PRO A 196 -20.04 -14.46 -12.47
CA PRO A 196 -20.33 -14.69 -11.05
C PRO A 196 -19.15 -15.35 -10.34
N GLY A 197 -18.81 -14.85 -9.14
CA GLY A 197 -17.77 -15.43 -8.28
C GLY A 197 -16.34 -15.25 -8.79
N LYS A 198 -16.12 -14.39 -9.78
CA LYS A 198 -14.80 -14.05 -10.31
C LYS A 198 -14.38 -12.65 -9.88
N ALA A 199 -13.09 -12.42 -9.83
CA ALA A 199 -12.49 -11.10 -9.83
C ALA A 199 -11.57 -10.96 -11.05
N PHE A 200 -11.24 -9.73 -11.41
CA PHE A 200 -10.36 -9.47 -12.55
C PHE A 200 -9.35 -8.38 -12.21
N GLY A 201 -8.23 -8.43 -12.89
CA GLY A 201 -7.20 -7.43 -12.81
C GLY A 201 -6.47 -7.27 -14.14
N SER A 202 -5.69 -6.23 -14.23
CA SER A 202 -4.92 -5.85 -15.42
C SER A 202 -3.45 -5.69 -15.06
N ASN A 203 -2.57 -6.09 -15.98
CA ASN A 203 -1.15 -5.75 -15.92
C ASN A 203 -0.77 -5.01 -17.20
N ALA A 204 -0.16 -3.86 -17.06
CA ALA A 204 0.30 -3.04 -18.18
C ALA A 204 1.84 -3.00 -18.22
N ALA A 205 2.41 -3.62 -19.25
CA ALA A 205 3.81 -3.38 -19.61
C ALA A 205 3.86 -2.07 -20.42
N ALA A 206 4.11 -0.96 -19.73
CA ALA A 206 3.88 0.38 -20.21
C ALA A 206 5.17 1.19 -20.40
N TRP A 207 5.06 2.38 -21.00
CA TRP A 207 6.18 3.24 -21.35
C TRP A 207 7.00 3.75 -20.16
N TRP A 208 6.42 3.80 -18.98
CA TRP A 208 7.13 4.17 -17.73
C TRP A 208 7.86 2.99 -17.09
N GLY A 209 7.63 1.76 -17.57
CA GLY A 209 8.32 0.57 -17.08
C GLY A 209 9.82 0.62 -17.34
N PHE A 210 10.60 0.09 -16.39
CA PHE A 210 12.06 0.02 -16.49
C PHE A 210 12.54 -0.72 -17.76
N HIS A 211 11.76 -1.71 -18.22
CA HIS A 211 12.05 -2.51 -19.42
C HIS A 211 11.94 -1.74 -20.73
N TYR A 212 11.19 -0.62 -20.76
CA TYR A 212 10.62 -0.08 -21.99
C TYR A 212 11.65 0.44 -22.99
N LYS A 213 12.67 1.14 -22.53
CA LYS A 213 13.65 1.80 -23.41
C LYS A 213 14.64 0.80 -24.03
N ASP A 214 15.28 0.00 -23.21
CA ASP A 214 16.48 -0.73 -23.58
C ASP A 214 16.29 -2.25 -23.64
N LEU A 215 15.29 -2.80 -22.96
CA LEU A 215 15.13 -4.24 -22.78
C LEU A 215 14.11 -4.89 -23.72
N LEU A 216 13.34 -4.08 -24.47
CA LEU A 216 12.41 -4.61 -25.47
C LEU A 216 13.17 -5.02 -26.75
N THR A 217 12.73 -6.14 -27.35
CA THR A 217 13.08 -6.52 -28.71
C THR A 217 12.09 -5.90 -29.72
N GLU A 218 12.39 -5.98 -31.01
CA GLU A 218 11.48 -5.49 -32.06
C GLU A 218 10.12 -6.19 -32.05
N PRO A 219 9.01 -5.56 -32.42
CA PRO A 219 8.91 -4.14 -32.82
C PRO A 219 8.90 -3.19 -31.61
N LYS A 220 9.56 -2.07 -31.73
CA LYS A 220 9.60 -0.98 -30.73
C LYS A 220 9.00 0.32 -31.34
N PRO A 221 8.42 1.23 -30.49
CA PRO A 221 7.99 0.96 -29.10
C PRO A 221 6.69 0.14 -29.09
N ARG A 222 6.39 -0.53 -27.99
CA ARG A 222 5.10 -1.19 -27.79
C ARG A 222 4.72 -1.27 -26.33
N GLU A 223 3.44 -1.16 -26.06
CA GLU A 223 2.84 -1.36 -24.74
C GLU A 223 1.85 -2.52 -24.83
N VAL A 224 1.75 -3.29 -23.79
CA VAL A 224 0.89 -4.49 -23.74
C VAL A 224 0.11 -4.50 -22.44
N VAL A 225 -1.21 -4.68 -22.56
CA VAL A 225 -2.10 -4.89 -21.43
C VAL A 225 -2.53 -6.35 -21.40
N THR A 226 -2.46 -6.97 -20.23
CA THR A 226 -2.92 -8.35 -20.03
C THR A 226 -4.00 -8.39 -18.96
N ILE A 227 -5.16 -8.94 -19.30
CA ILE A 227 -6.28 -9.12 -18.37
C ILE A 227 -6.18 -10.50 -17.73
N TYR A 228 -6.33 -10.52 -16.39
CA TYR A 228 -6.28 -11.73 -15.57
C TYR A 228 -7.62 -11.99 -14.88
N GLU A 229 -8.04 -13.25 -14.87
CA GLU A 229 -9.03 -13.76 -13.91
C GLU A 229 -8.29 -14.06 -12.60
N VAL A 230 -8.78 -13.50 -11.51
CA VAL A 230 -8.23 -13.63 -10.17
C VAL A 230 -9.20 -14.45 -9.32
N ASP A 231 -8.68 -15.32 -8.45
CA ASP A 231 -9.52 -16.08 -7.54
C ASP A 231 -10.10 -15.16 -6.45
N ALA A 232 -11.41 -14.94 -6.52
CA ALA A 232 -12.16 -14.13 -5.56
C ALA A 232 -12.64 -14.93 -4.34
N THR A 233 -12.58 -16.26 -4.38
CA THR A 233 -13.11 -17.14 -3.33
C THR A 233 -12.06 -17.52 -2.29
N GLY A 234 -10.78 -17.39 -2.62
CA GLY A 234 -9.66 -17.87 -1.82
C GLY A 234 -9.44 -19.38 -1.90
N GLU A 235 -10.21 -20.09 -2.74
CA GLU A 235 -10.12 -21.55 -2.84
C GLU A 235 -8.94 -22.03 -3.67
N ARG A 236 -8.54 -21.24 -4.67
CA ARG A 236 -7.52 -21.63 -5.65
C ARG A 236 -6.19 -20.90 -5.47
N ASN A 237 -6.21 -19.71 -4.88
CA ASN A 237 -5.03 -18.86 -4.63
C ASN A 237 -4.13 -18.59 -5.84
N TRP A 238 -4.71 -18.42 -7.03
CA TRP A 238 -3.97 -18.08 -8.23
C TRP A 238 -4.76 -17.19 -9.20
N ALA A 239 -4.02 -16.49 -10.06
CA ALA A 239 -4.55 -15.75 -11.21
C ALA A 239 -4.14 -16.41 -12.52
N LYS A 240 -4.97 -16.22 -13.57
CA LYS A 240 -4.77 -16.77 -14.89
C LYS A 240 -5.06 -15.70 -15.95
N ALA A 241 -4.17 -15.58 -16.94
CA ALA A 241 -4.40 -14.69 -18.08
C ALA A 241 -5.63 -15.10 -18.88
N VAL A 242 -6.45 -14.12 -19.21
CA VAL A 242 -7.65 -14.27 -20.05
C VAL A 242 -7.31 -13.95 -21.50
N TYR A 243 -6.75 -12.77 -21.73
CA TYR A 243 -6.23 -12.30 -23.02
C TYR A 243 -5.23 -11.18 -22.77
N ASN A 244 -4.47 -10.81 -23.82
CA ASN A 244 -3.76 -9.55 -23.86
C ASN A 244 -4.03 -8.81 -25.16
N PHE A 245 -3.69 -7.53 -25.18
CA PHE A 245 -3.68 -6.70 -26.37
C PHE A 245 -2.51 -5.73 -26.36
N ARG A 246 -2.10 -5.31 -27.56
CA ARG A 246 -1.21 -4.17 -27.69
C ARG A 246 -2.03 -2.89 -27.67
N TRP A 247 -1.52 -1.90 -26.95
CA TRP A 247 -2.16 -0.60 -26.92
C TRP A 247 -2.25 -0.01 -28.33
N THR A 248 -3.42 0.49 -28.66
CA THR A 248 -3.69 1.33 -29.81
C THR A 248 -4.20 2.67 -29.31
N PRO A 249 -4.03 3.77 -30.06
CA PRO A 249 -4.54 5.06 -29.62
C PRO A 249 -6.01 4.99 -29.24
N GLN A 250 -6.34 5.40 -28.01
CA GLN A 250 -7.69 5.44 -27.48
C GLN A 250 -8.19 6.87 -27.45
N THR A 251 -9.47 7.10 -27.72
CA THR A 251 -10.08 8.43 -27.67
C THR A 251 -11.02 8.49 -26.49
N ASP A 252 -10.76 9.41 -25.57
CA ASP A 252 -11.62 9.58 -24.40
C ASP A 252 -12.95 10.29 -24.75
N PRO A 253 -13.96 10.28 -23.88
CA PRO A 253 -15.24 10.95 -24.12
C PRO A 253 -15.14 12.46 -24.32
N SER A 254 -14.03 13.10 -23.97
CA SER A 254 -13.75 14.52 -24.25
C SER A 254 -13.10 14.74 -25.61
N GLY A 255 -12.82 13.64 -26.37
CA GLY A 255 -12.21 13.71 -27.70
C GLY A 255 -10.67 13.77 -27.68
N VAL A 256 -10.03 13.57 -26.55
CA VAL A 256 -8.56 13.52 -26.44
C VAL A 256 -8.06 12.15 -26.87
N VAL A 257 -7.05 12.12 -27.74
CA VAL A 257 -6.41 10.89 -28.22
C VAL A 257 -5.20 10.55 -27.35
N HIS A 258 -5.24 9.40 -26.70
CA HIS A 258 -4.18 8.84 -25.86
C HIS A 258 -3.36 7.83 -26.68
N LYS A 259 -2.21 8.26 -27.16
CA LYS A 259 -1.35 7.44 -28.03
C LYS A 259 -0.60 6.34 -27.29
N THR A 260 -0.34 6.55 -26.02
CA THR A 260 0.26 5.60 -25.08
C THR A 260 -0.74 5.28 -23.98
N ILE A 261 -0.48 4.24 -23.20
CA ILE A 261 -1.22 3.99 -21.97
C ILE A 261 -1.08 5.24 -21.12
N ASP A 262 -2.18 5.90 -20.86
CA ASP A 262 -2.19 7.18 -20.21
C ASP A 262 -3.20 7.16 -19.07
N TYR A 263 -2.69 7.26 -17.87
CA TYR A 263 -3.53 7.26 -16.70
C TYR A 263 -3.76 8.69 -16.22
N PRO A 264 -4.83 8.88 -15.54
CA PRO A 264 -5.80 7.96 -14.94
C PRO A 264 -6.91 7.46 -15.88
N GLY A 265 -7.03 6.13 -15.93
CA GLY A 265 -8.25 5.42 -16.29
C GLY A 265 -8.88 5.73 -17.65
N VAL A 266 -8.09 5.82 -18.72
CA VAL A 266 -8.63 6.00 -20.06
C VAL A 266 -9.49 4.78 -20.45
N PRO A 267 -10.76 4.95 -20.86
CA PRO A 267 -11.57 3.84 -21.30
C PRO A 267 -10.99 3.20 -22.58
N VAL A 268 -10.80 1.90 -22.57
CA VAL A 268 -10.37 1.14 -23.75
C VAL A 268 -11.58 0.80 -24.59
N ASP A 269 -11.56 1.19 -25.86
CA ASP A 269 -12.54 0.76 -26.86
C ASP A 269 -12.10 -0.59 -27.45
N HIS A 270 -12.74 -1.67 -27.00
CA HIS A 270 -12.43 -3.03 -27.39
C HIS A 270 -12.65 -3.31 -28.88
N SER A 271 -13.38 -2.45 -29.61
CA SER A 271 -13.52 -2.56 -31.06
C SER A 271 -12.24 -2.12 -31.81
N THR A 272 -11.36 -1.38 -31.17
CA THR A 272 -10.12 -0.84 -31.76
C THR A 272 -8.87 -1.66 -31.46
N ILE A 273 -8.97 -2.63 -30.56
CA ILE A 273 -7.87 -3.50 -30.15
C ILE A 273 -8.03 -4.91 -30.70
N LYS A 274 -6.94 -5.67 -30.71
CA LYS A 274 -6.96 -7.10 -31.04
C LYS A 274 -6.68 -7.92 -29.77
N GLU A 275 -7.70 -8.59 -29.27
CA GLU A 275 -7.54 -9.52 -28.16
C GLU A 275 -6.82 -10.80 -28.62
N ASN A 276 -5.75 -11.17 -27.91
CA ASN A 276 -5.03 -12.42 -28.13
C ASN A 276 -5.35 -13.37 -26.98
N HIS A 277 -6.18 -14.36 -27.25
CA HIS A 277 -6.54 -15.40 -26.28
C HIS A 277 -5.54 -16.56 -26.30
N GLY A 278 -5.54 -17.36 -25.22
CA GLY A 278 -4.67 -18.54 -25.11
C GLY A 278 -3.21 -18.22 -24.81
N ILE A 279 -2.93 -16.98 -24.41
CA ILE A 279 -1.61 -16.54 -23.94
C ILE A 279 -1.29 -17.16 -22.57
N LEU A 280 -0.02 -17.20 -22.18
CA LEU A 280 0.46 -17.75 -20.92
C LEU A 280 -0.19 -19.11 -20.60
N LYS A 281 -0.32 -19.95 -21.62
CA LYS A 281 -0.94 -21.28 -21.51
C LYS A 281 -0.19 -22.10 -20.44
N ASN A 282 -0.96 -22.68 -19.51
CA ASN A 282 -0.44 -23.45 -18.36
C ASN A 282 0.32 -22.63 -17.32
N VAL A 283 0.28 -21.29 -17.37
CA VAL A 283 0.84 -20.44 -16.33
C VAL A 283 -0.26 -20.11 -15.33
N ARG A 284 0.04 -20.29 -14.05
CA ARG A 284 -0.77 -19.87 -12.91
C ARG A 284 0.08 -18.97 -12.02
N ILE A 285 -0.37 -17.75 -11.79
CA ILE A 285 0.33 -16.79 -10.95
C ILE A 285 -0.21 -16.95 -9.53
N PRO A 286 0.61 -17.32 -8.53
CA PRO A 286 0.17 -17.30 -7.14
C PRO A 286 -0.30 -15.89 -6.76
N ILE A 287 -1.50 -15.76 -6.19
CA ILE A 287 -1.96 -14.45 -5.73
C ILE A 287 -1.34 -14.11 -4.37
N ARG A 288 -0.99 -12.85 -4.23
CA ARG A 288 -0.45 -12.21 -3.02
C ARG A 288 -1.17 -10.88 -2.83
N PRO A 289 -2.48 -10.91 -2.47
CA PRO A 289 -3.27 -9.68 -2.39
C PRO A 289 -2.64 -8.71 -1.39
N HIS A 290 -2.34 -7.51 -1.84
CA HIS A 290 -1.69 -6.46 -1.06
C HIS A 290 -2.04 -5.09 -1.61
N PHE A 291 -1.65 -4.04 -0.88
CA PHE A 291 -1.84 -2.67 -1.34
C PHE A 291 -0.48 -2.05 -1.67
N GLY A 292 -0.31 -1.58 -2.88
CA GLY A 292 0.84 -0.79 -3.31
C GLY A 292 0.86 0.54 -2.58
N VAL A 293 -0.32 1.17 -2.46
CA VAL A 293 -0.49 2.45 -1.75
C VAL A 293 -1.17 2.26 -0.40
N ILE A 294 -0.42 2.45 0.66
CA ILE A 294 -0.91 2.77 2.01
C ILE A 294 -0.05 3.89 2.56
N GLY A 295 -0.63 5.05 2.83
CA GLY A 295 0.14 6.19 3.30
C GLY A 295 -0.64 7.19 4.13
N LEU A 296 0.10 7.95 4.93
CA LEU A 296 -0.39 9.11 5.66
C LEU A 296 -0.10 10.38 4.86
N ALA A 297 -0.85 11.44 5.11
CA ALA A 297 -0.59 12.72 4.44
C ALA A 297 0.76 13.31 4.88
N PRO A 298 1.65 13.66 3.94
CA PRO A 298 2.88 14.40 4.26
C PRO A 298 2.58 15.85 4.64
N LYS A 299 3.50 16.48 5.38
CA LYS A 299 3.33 17.87 5.82
C LYS A 299 3.94 18.91 4.87
N GLU A 300 4.84 18.49 4.01
CA GLU A 300 5.73 19.36 3.22
C GLU A 300 4.99 20.16 2.14
N ALA A 301 3.93 19.61 1.57
CA ALA A 301 3.14 20.28 0.56
C ALA A 301 1.64 20.10 0.78
N ASP A 302 0.84 20.96 0.17
CA ASP A 302 -0.62 20.86 0.25
C ASP A 302 -1.16 19.70 -0.57
N ILE A 303 -0.53 19.41 -1.70
CA ILE A 303 -0.83 18.28 -2.58
C ILE A 303 0.48 17.57 -2.90
N VAL A 304 0.51 16.26 -2.69
CA VAL A 304 1.67 15.41 -2.96
C VAL A 304 1.26 14.31 -3.91
N ASP A 305 2.05 14.12 -4.95
CA ASP A 305 1.89 13.07 -5.95
C ASP A 305 1.79 11.69 -5.30
N SER A 306 0.82 10.89 -5.73
CA SER A 306 0.61 9.55 -5.18
C SER A 306 1.61 8.52 -5.72
N ILE A 307 2.36 8.82 -6.78
CA ILE A 307 3.28 7.86 -7.41
C ILE A 307 4.56 7.68 -6.57
N PRO A 308 5.34 8.73 -6.22
CA PRO A 308 6.55 8.50 -5.45
C PRO A 308 6.26 8.22 -3.97
N PRO A 309 6.69 7.08 -3.42
CA PRO A 309 6.60 6.84 -1.99
C PRO A 309 7.53 7.74 -1.19
N SER A 310 7.27 7.92 0.10
CA SER A 310 8.08 8.72 1.00
C SER A 310 8.08 8.17 2.42
N TYR A 311 8.66 8.92 3.36
CA TYR A 311 8.73 8.54 4.77
C TYR A 311 7.36 8.28 5.42
N THR A 312 6.29 8.88 4.93
CA THR A 312 4.91 8.65 5.40
C THR A 312 4.24 7.45 4.74
N GLY A 313 4.94 6.67 3.95
CA GLY A 313 4.39 5.57 3.15
C GLY A 313 3.99 6.03 1.75
N GLY A 314 2.80 5.68 1.32
CA GLY A 314 2.32 5.88 -0.05
C GLY A 314 2.57 4.66 -0.91
N ASN A 315 3.03 4.86 -2.12
CA ASN A 315 3.22 3.83 -3.15
C ASN A 315 4.51 3.03 -2.94
N ILE A 316 4.51 2.15 -1.94
CA ILE A 316 5.71 1.36 -1.58
C ILE A 316 5.90 0.17 -2.52
N ASP A 317 4.80 -0.43 -2.99
CA ASP A 317 4.78 -1.61 -3.88
C ASP A 317 5.58 -2.80 -3.37
N ASN A 318 5.35 -3.13 -2.12
CA ASN A 318 5.90 -4.34 -1.54
C ASN A 318 4.80 -5.38 -1.31
N TRP A 319 4.84 -6.47 -2.06
CA TRP A 319 3.82 -7.53 -1.99
C TRP A 319 3.67 -8.16 -0.60
N ARG A 320 4.60 -7.89 0.32
CA ARG A 320 4.51 -8.33 1.72
C ARG A 320 3.55 -7.48 2.56
N ILE A 321 3.07 -6.33 2.03
CA ILE A 321 2.07 -5.47 2.68
C ILE A 321 0.66 -6.05 2.46
N GLY A 322 0.49 -7.30 2.85
CA GLY A 322 -0.71 -8.08 2.69
C GLY A 322 -1.25 -8.63 4.01
N LYS A 323 -2.18 -9.58 3.91
CA LYS A 323 -2.81 -10.21 5.08
C LYS A 323 -1.80 -10.75 6.09
N GLY A 324 -2.00 -10.42 7.36
CA GLY A 324 -1.14 -10.84 8.48
C GLY A 324 0.07 -9.96 8.72
N ALA A 325 0.35 -9.00 7.84
CA ALA A 325 1.40 -8.02 8.03
C ALA A 325 0.95 -6.84 8.92
N THR A 326 1.93 -6.11 9.43
CA THR A 326 1.74 -4.85 10.15
C THR A 326 2.66 -3.81 9.58
N MET A 327 2.12 -2.65 9.31
CA MET A 327 2.89 -1.47 8.94
C MET A 327 2.94 -0.48 10.10
N TYR A 328 4.05 0.21 10.21
CA TYR A 328 4.26 1.31 11.14
C TYR A 328 4.60 2.57 10.34
N TYR A 329 3.82 3.62 10.53
CA TYR A 329 3.97 4.88 9.80
C TYR A 329 4.21 6.04 10.75
N PRO A 330 5.24 6.88 10.53
CA PRO A 330 5.40 8.13 11.27
C PRO A 330 4.30 9.11 10.90
N VAL A 331 3.66 9.70 11.90
CA VAL A 331 2.62 10.72 11.71
C VAL A 331 3.27 12.07 11.46
N ALA A 332 2.93 12.70 10.35
CA ALA A 332 3.44 14.02 9.95
C ALA A 332 2.45 15.17 10.19
N VAL A 333 1.15 14.84 10.20
CA VAL A 333 0.06 15.83 10.35
C VAL A 333 -0.99 15.33 11.35
N GLU A 334 -1.75 16.23 11.91
CA GLU A 334 -2.86 15.91 12.82
C GLU A 334 -3.82 14.91 12.18
N GLY A 335 -4.20 13.87 12.94
CA GLY A 335 -5.06 12.79 12.47
C GLY A 335 -4.40 11.78 11.54
N GLY A 336 -3.15 12.00 11.13
CA GLY A 336 -2.40 11.15 10.20
C GLY A 336 -2.94 11.14 8.78
N LEU A 337 -4.26 11.19 8.59
CA LEU A 337 -4.97 11.19 7.29
C LEU A 337 -4.55 10.01 6.40
N LEU A 338 -4.84 8.79 6.88
CA LEU A 338 -4.53 7.54 6.21
C LEU A 338 -5.40 7.34 4.96
N SER A 339 -4.78 6.99 3.84
CA SER A 339 -5.49 6.55 2.63
C SER A 339 -4.90 5.26 2.08
N VAL A 340 -5.76 4.46 1.43
CA VAL A 340 -5.42 3.14 0.87
C VAL A 340 -5.84 3.09 -0.59
N GLY A 341 -4.98 2.59 -1.45
CA GLY A 341 -5.25 2.46 -2.87
C GLY A 341 -4.28 1.51 -3.56
N ASP A 342 -4.23 1.58 -4.89
CA ASP A 342 -3.28 0.81 -5.69
C ASP A 342 -3.23 -0.67 -5.28
N SER A 343 -4.33 -1.32 -5.51
CA SER A 343 -4.56 -2.65 -4.98
C SER A 343 -4.15 -3.73 -5.99
N HIS A 344 -3.31 -4.67 -5.53
CA HIS A 344 -2.65 -5.67 -6.35
C HIS A 344 -3.09 -7.08 -5.99
N ALA A 345 -3.49 -7.87 -6.98
CA ALA A 345 -3.72 -9.32 -6.78
C ALA A 345 -2.40 -10.08 -6.65
N SER A 346 -1.35 -9.65 -7.35
CA SER A 346 0.00 -10.20 -7.27
C SER A 346 1.01 -9.27 -7.91
N GLN A 347 2.23 -9.29 -7.37
CA GLN A 347 3.38 -8.52 -7.87
C GLN A 347 4.65 -9.34 -7.65
N GLY A 348 5.61 -9.22 -8.56
CA GLY A 348 7.00 -9.63 -8.33
C GLY A 348 7.81 -8.49 -7.72
N ASP A 349 8.88 -8.80 -6.99
CA ASP A 349 9.83 -7.77 -6.56
C ASP A 349 10.35 -7.00 -7.79
N SER A 350 10.54 -5.70 -7.63
CA SER A 350 10.99 -4.71 -8.62
C SER A 350 9.93 -4.10 -9.53
N GLU A 351 8.78 -4.73 -9.74
CA GLU A 351 7.68 -4.22 -10.59
C GLU A 351 8.13 -3.71 -11.98
N LEU A 352 9.09 -4.39 -12.58
CA LEU A 352 9.91 -3.92 -13.72
C LEU A 352 9.15 -3.36 -14.92
N CYS A 353 7.94 -3.85 -15.19
CA CYS A 353 7.21 -3.46 -16.38
C CYS A 353 6.21 -2.32 -16.17
N GLY A 354 6.11 -1.80 -14.95
CA GLY A 354 5.33 -0.59 -14.67
C GLY A 354 4.09 -0.81 -13.82
N THR A 355 3.57 -2.03 -13.74
CA THR A 355 2.42 -2.38 -12.89
C THR A 355 2.51 -3.82 -12.38
N ALA A 356 1.77 -4.09 -11.31
CA ALA A 356 1.44 -5.43 -10.83
C ALA A 356 0.30 -6.08 -11.63
N ILE A 357 -0.42 -7.06 -11.07
CA ILE A 357 -1.79 -7.37 -11.49
C ILE A 357 -2.69 -6.43 -10.70
N GLU A 358 -3.01 -5.31 -11.30
CA GLU A 358 -3.87 -4.26 -10.78
C GLU A 358 -5.29 -4.78 -10.61
N CYS A 359 -5.77 -4.92 -9.39
CA CYS A 359 -7.04 -5.56 -9.08
C CYS A 359 -7.71 -4.84 -7.92
N SER A 360 -8.98 -4.50 -8.05
CA SER A 360 -9.74 -3.94 -6.93
C SER A 360 -9.78 -4.92 -5.77
N LEU A 361 -9.48 -4.45 -4.56
CA LEU A 361 -9.43 -5.25 -3.34
C LEU A 361 -10.27 -4.63 -2.22
N ASN A 362 -10.64 -5.44 -1.23
CA ASN A 362 -11.18 -4.99 0.04
C ASN A 362 -10.19 -5.35 1.15
N GLY A 363 -9.75 -4.36 1.92
CA GLY A 363 -8.82 -4.56 3.03
C GLY A 363 -9.49 -4.31 4.37
N THR A 364 -9.31 -5.23 5.32
CA THR A 364 -9.73 -5.04 6.71
C THR A 364 -8.52 -4.79 7.58
N PHE A 365 -8.55 -3.69 8.32
CA PHE A 365 -7.45 -3.20 9.12
C PHE A 365 -7.85 -3.00 10.57
N GLN A 366 -6.89 -3.13 11.50
CA GLN A 366 -6.95 -2.54 12.82
C GLN A 366 -5.92 -1.42 12.90
N ILE A 367 -6.34 -0.25 13.40
CA ILE A 367 -5.48 0.93 13.49
C ILE A 367 -5.20 1.23 14.96
N ILE A 368 -3.90 1.35 15.32
CA ILE A 368 -3.45 1.62 16.68
C ILE A 368 -2.54 2.83 16.65
N LEU A 369 -2.83 3.79 17.52
CA LEU A 369 -2.02 4.98 17.71
C LEU A 369 -1.03 4.78 18.86
N HIS A 370 0.23 4.98 18.57
CA HIS A 370 1.30 5.06 19.57
C HIS A 370 1.72 6.51 19.74
N LYS A 371 1.58 7.02 20.95
CA LYS A 371 1.95 8.39 21.25
C LYS A 371 3.47 8.55 21.34
N LYS A 372 4.01 9.64 20.81
CA LYS A 372 5.45 9.95 20.84
C LYS A 372 6.08 9.76 22.22
N ALA A 373 5.37 10.17 23.26
CA ALA A 373 5.85 10.05 24.64
C ALA A 373 6.05 8.59 25.08
N ASP A 374 5.26 7.66 24.52
CA ASP A 374 5.30 6.24 24.87
C ASP A 374 6.34 5.46 24.05
N LEU A 375 6.93 6.09 23.03
CA LEU A 375 7.88 5.45 22.12
C LEU A 375 9.33 5.51 22.61
N VAL A 376 9.61 6.32 23.63
CA VAL A 376 10.98 6.51 24.16
C VAL A 376 11.56 5.16 24.61
N GLY A 377 12.74 4.82 24.10
CA GLY A 377 13.42 3.55 24.37
C GLY A 377 12.86 2.35 23.62
N THR A 378 11.88 2.52 22.73
CA THR A 378 11.34 1.46 21.86
C THR A 378 11.99 1.49 20.47
N ALA A 379 11.73 0.45 19.66
CA ALA A 379 12.18 0.41 18.26
C ALA A 379 11.48 1.46 17.38
N LEU A 380 10.37 2.00 17.82
CA LEU A 380 9.60 3.01 17.12
C LEU A 380 9.98 4.44 17.54
N GLU A 381 10.95 4.59 18.46
CA GLU A 381 11.46 5.90 18.84
C GLU A 381 12.10 6.56 17.62
N ALA A 382 11.65 7.78 17.31
CA ALA A 382 12.09 8.53 16.13
C ALA A 382 12.05 7.73 14.83
N LEU A 383 10.98 6.93 14.64
CA LEU A 383 10.71 6.27 13.37
C LEU A 383 10.51 7.34 12.30
N ASP A 384 11.29 7.28 11.25
CA ASP A 384 11.34 8.25 10.16
C ASP A 384 11.18 7.58 8.77
N TYR A 385 10.63 6.36 8.76
CA TYR A 385 10.34 5.58 7.55
C TYR A 385 9.20 4.59 7.79
N PRO A 386 8.50 4.13 6.72
CA PRO A 386 7.52 3.07 6.86
C PRO A 386 8.22 1.73 7.12
N MET A 387 7.86 1.07 8.21
CA MET A 387 8.42 -0.20 8.59
C MET A 387 7.38 -1.29 8.52
N LEU A 388 7.78 -2.46 8.03
CA LEU A 388 6.92 -3.63 7.88
C LEU A 388 7.34 -4.74 8.87
N GLU A 389 6.36 -5.37 9.47
CA GLU A 389 6.53 -6.58 10.26
C GLU A 389 5.58 -7.67 9.76
N THR A 390 6.12 -8.86 9.53
CA THR A 390 5.35 -10.07 9.32
C THR A 390 5.49 -10.99 10.54
N LYS A 391 4.86 -12.16 10.48
CA LYS A 391 5.05 -13.19 11.51
C LYS A 391 6.52 -13.55 11.71
N ASP A 392 7.26 -13.69 10.61
CA ASP A 392 8.58 -14.29 10.58
C ASP A 392 9.71 -13.28 10.30
N GLU A 393 9.39 -12.03 9.89
CA GLU A 393 10.36 -11.07 9.38
C GLU A 393 10.11 -9.65 9.87
N TRP A 394 11.17 -8.85 9.95
CA TRP A 394 11.13 -7.39 9.98
C TRP A 394 11.72 -6.85 8.70
N LEU A 395 11.08 -5.82 8.15
CA LEU A 395 11.54 -5.16 6.94
C LEU A 395 11.60 -3.66 7.14
N VAL A 396 12.66 -3.06 6.63
CA VAL A 396 12.77 -1.60 6.49
C VAL A 396 12.76 -1.24 5.01
N HIS A 397 12.10 -0.13 4.68
CA HIS A 397 12.05 0.38 3.31
C HIS A 397 13.03 1.54 3.17
N GLY A 398 13.98 1.40 2.26
CA GLY A 398 14.85 2.47 1.81
C GLY A 398 14.36 3.01 0.46
N PHE A 399 14.48 4.31 0.29
CA PHE A 399 14.13 5.00 -0.95
C PHE A 399 15.35 5.73 -1.50
N SER A 400 15.34 6.07 -2.78
CA SER A 400 16.41 6.90 -3.35
C SER A 400 16.63 8.18 -2.56
N PHE A 401 15.54 8.76 -2.06
CA PHE A 401 15.52 9.89 -1.12
C PHE A 401 14.56 9.54 0.00
N ALA A 402 15.03 9.55 1.24
CA ALA A 402 14.23 9.17 2.41
C ALA A 402 13.00 10.09 2.57
N ASN A 403 13.19 11.40 2.37
CA ASN A 403 12.12 12.39 2.24
C ASN A 403 12.42 13.28 1.02
N TYR A 404 12.07 12.82 -0.16
CA TYR A 404 12.34 13.53 -1.41
C TYR A 404 11.73 14.94 -1.45
N LEU A 405 10.61 15.15 -0.75
CA LEU A 405 9.93 16.45 -0.71
C LEU A 405 10.80 17.53 -0.06
N THR A 406 11.60 17.16 0.94
CA THR A 406 12.53 18.05 1.61
C THR A 406 13.90 18.06 0.90
N GLU A 407 14.42 16.89 0.53
CA GLU A 407 15.78 16.73 0.02
C GLU A 407 15.96 17.35 -1.37
N LEU A 408 14.92 17.38 -2.21
CA LEU A 408 14.95 17.92 -3.57
C LEU A 408 14.36 19.35 -3.67
N GLY A 409 13.82 19.89 -2.57
CA GLY A 409 13.33 21.28 -2.49
C GLY A 409 12.13 21.57 -3.40
N ASP A 410 12.06 22.79 -3.93
CA ASP A 410 10.87 23.29 -4.65
C ASP A 410 10.47 22.49 -5.90
N LYS A 411 11.42 21.76 -6.49
CA LYS A 411 11.17 20.91 -7.66
C LYS A 411 11.05 19.43 -7.32
N ALA A 412 10.91 19.08 -6.05
CA ALA A 412 10.92 17.71 -5.59
C ALA A 412 10.03 16.78 -6.39
N GLN A 413 8.79 17.18 -6.62
CA GLN A 413 7.78 16.35 -7.29
C GLN A 413 7.98 16.18 -8.80
N SER A 414 8.88 16.94 -9.42
CA SER A 414 9.31 16.72 -10.80
C SER A 414 10.69 16.07 -10.90
N ASP A 415 11.61 16.49 -10.05
CA ASP A 415 13.00 16.03 -10.09
C ASP A 415 13.14 14.57 -9.68
N ILE A 416 12.26 14.08 -8.81
CA ILE A 416 12.29 12.70 -8.30
C ILE A 416 12.26 11.67 -9.43
N TYR A 417 11.53 11.93 -10.50
CA TYR A 417 11.41 11.01 -11.64
C TYR A 417 12.69 10.85 -12.48
N SER A 418 13.64 11.75 -12.31
CA SER A 418 14.93 11.72 -13.05
C SER A 418 16.15 11.48 -12.18
N LYS A 419 16.01 11.60 -10.84
CA LYS A 419 17.15 11.53 -9.91
C LYS A 419 17.25 10.23 -9.13
N SER A 420 16.25 9.37 -9.21
CA SER A 420 16.23 8.11 -8.47
C SER A 420 17.23 7.09 -8.99
N SER A 421 17.73 6.26 -8.08
CA SER A 421 18.59 5.14 -8.40
C SER A 421 18.52 4.03 -7.35
N VAL A 422 18.74 2.79 -7.77
CA VAL A 422 18.81 1.63 -6.88
C VAL A 422 19.97 1.77 -5.87
N ASP A 423 21.11 2.35 -6.28
CA ASP A 423 22.25 2.57 -5.36
C ASP A 423 21.87 3.48 -4.19
N LEU A 424 21.18 4.59 -4.46
CA LEU A 424 20.71 5.49 -3.41
C LEU A 424 19.72 4.77 -2.46
N ALA A 425 18.75 4.06 -3.02
CA ALA A 425 17.77 3.31 -2.23
C ALA A 425 18.41 2.20 -1.39
N LEU A 426 19.40 1.48 -1.93
CA LEU A 426 20.15 0.47 -1.20
C LEU A 426 20.93 1.06 -0.03
N ARG A 427 21.57 2.22 -0.22
CA ARG A 427 22.27 2.94 0.86
C ARG A 427 21.33 3.39 1.96
N ASP A 428 20.15 3.85 1.60
CA ASP A 428 19.12 4.25 2.57
C ASP A 428 18.59 3.04 3.36
N ALA A 429 18.26 1.94 2.68
CA ALA A 429 17.85 0.69 3.31
C ALA A 429 18.91 0.15 4.27
N PHE A 430 20.19 0.20 3.88
CA PHE A 430 21.32 -0.21 4.73
C PHE A 430 21.38 0.64 6.02
N ARG A 431 21.32 1.99 5.91
CA ARG A 431 21.36 2.89 7.06
C ARG A 431 20.21 2.62 8.02
N LYS A 432 19.01 2.42 7.49
CA LYS A 432 17.81 2.12 8.28
C LYS A 432 17.89 0.76 8.97
N MET A 433 18.34 -0.29 8.27
CA MET A 433 18.52 -1.61 8.87
C MET A 433 19.62 -1.60 9.95
N ARG A 434 20.74 -0.91 9.72
CA ARG A 434 21.77 -0.72 10.74
C ARG A 434 21.21 -0.01 11.97
N LYS A 435 20.50 1.12 11.79
CA LYS A 435 19.83 1.84 12.89
C LYS A 435 18.86 0.92 13.64
N PHE A 436 18.06 0.15 12.90
CA PHE A 436 17.12 -0.81 13.48
C PHE A 436 17.81 -1.84 14.36
N LEU A 437 18.87 -2.48 13.90
CA LEU A 437 19.61 -3.50 14.63
C LEU A 437 20.30 -2.91 15.89
N MET A 438 20.95 -1.76 15.77
CA MET A 438 21.59 -1.09 16.91
C MET A 438 20.57 -0.66 17.96
N THR A 439 19.40 -0.16 17.53
CA THR A 439 18.36 0.31 18.45
C THR A 439 17.61 -0.84 19.10
N THR A 440 17.20 -1.87 18.32
CA THR A 440 16.32 -2.93 18.81
C THR A 440 17.06 -4.10 19.44
N LYS A 441 18.24 -4.43 18.91
CA LYS A 441 19.05 -5.57 19.36
C LYS A 441 20.26 -5.15 20.20
N LYS A 442 20.44 -3.84 20.41
CA LYS A 442 21.54 -3.26 21.19
C LYS A 442 22.92 -3.67 20.66
N LEU A 443 23.02 -3.96 19.37
CA LEU A 443 24.28 -4.30 18.73
C LEU A 443 25.16 -3.05 18.59
N THR A 444 26.46 -3.24 18.64
CA THR A 444 27.41 -2.22 18.19
C THR A 444 27.31 -2.05 16.67
N GLU A 445 27.87 -0.99 16.12
CA GLU A 445 27.87 -0.78 14.67
C GLU A 445 28.60 -1.92 13.95
N ASP A 446 29.74 -2.36 14.46
CA ASP A 446 30.52 -3.44 13.87
C ASP A 446 29.75 -4.77 13.84
N GLU A 447 29.05 -5.11 14.92
CA GLU A 447 28.18 -6.28 14.99
C GLU A 447 27.01 -6.17 14.01
N ALA A 448 26.37 -5.00 13.93
CA ALA A 448 25.27 -4.75 13.01
C ALA A 448 25.71 -4.86 11.55
N ILE A 449 26.88 -4.30 11.19
CA ILE A 449 27.45 -4.40 9.84
C ILE A 449 27.77 -5.87 9.50
N SER A 450 28.38 -6.59 10.43
CA SER A 450 28.67 -8.03 10.25
C SER A 450 27.38 -8.83 10.03
N LEU A 451 26.36 -8.60 10.87
CA LEU A 451 25.08 -9.29 10.75
C LEU A 451 24.33 -8.94 9.46
N ILE A 452 24.37 -7.69 9.03
CA ILE A 452 23.75 -7.26 7.76
C ILE A 452 24.31 -8.09 6.59
N THR A 453 25.62 -8.28 6.54
CA THR A 453 26.25 -8.99 5.44
C THR A 453 25.85 -10.46 5.33
N ILE A 454 25.54 -11.12 6.44
CA ILE A 454 25.31 -12.58 6.50
C ILE A 454 23.85 -12.98 6.79
N GLY A 455 23.03 -12.05 7.26
CA GLY A 455 21.68 -12.36 7.74
C GLY A 455 20.58 -11.42 7.26
N VAL A 456 20.89 -10.41 6.44
CA VAL A 456 19.90 -9.49 5.88
C VAL A 456 19.86 -9.62 4.36
N ASP A 457 18.68 -9.89 3.82
CA ASP A 457 18.44 -9.90 2.39
C ASP A 457 17.98 -8.53 1.90
N PHE A 458 18.57 -8.02 0.83
CA PHE A 458 18.17 -6.77 0.17
C PHE A 458 17.50 -7.07 -1.16
N GLY A 459 16.26 -6.62 -1.32
CA GLY A 459 15.49 -6.76 -2.56
C GLY A 459 15.11 -5.40 -3.14
N ILE A 460 15.07 -5.30 -4.46
CA ILE A 460 14.51 -4.12 -5.13
C ILE A 460 13.00 -4.20 -4.97
N THR A 461 12.39 -3.19 -4.34
CA THR A 461 10.95 -3.16 -4.12
C THR A 461 10.21 -2.77 -5.39
N GLN A 462 10.55 -1.62 -5.96
CA GLN A 462 10.08 -1.14 -7.27
C GLN A 462 11.10 -0.17 -7.90
N VAL A 463 11.05 -0.02 -9.22
CA VAL A 463 11.90 0.88 -10.02
C VAL A 463 11.10 1.67 -11.06
N VAL A 464 9.82 1.92 -10.77
CA VAL A 464 8.88 2.57 -11.70
C VAL A 464 8.16 3.78 -11.11
N ASP A 465 8.22 4.00 -9.79
CA ASP A 465 7.41 4.98 -9.06
C ASP A 465 8.14 6.26 -8.68
N GLY A 466 9.00 6.76 -9.53
CA GLY A 466 9.74 7.99 -9.24
C GLY A 466 10.75 7.80 -8.11
N ASN A 467 10.36 7.65 -6.85
CA ASN A 467 11.27 7.41 -5.72
C ASN A 467 11.53 5.91 -5.53
N TRP A 468 12.49 5.36 -6.24
CA TRP A 468 12.76 3.92 -6.28
C TRP A 468 13.07 3.34 -4.91
N GLY A 469 12.61 2.11 -4.69
CA GLY A 469 12.64 1.45 -3.40
C GLY A 469 13.52 0.20 -3.34
N VAL A 470 14.20 0.03 -2.21
CA VAL A 470 14.88 -1.21 -1.80
C VAL A 470 14.39 -1.57 -0.41
N HIS A 471 13.98 -2.81 -0.20
CA HIS A 471 13.67 -3.31 1.12
C HIS A 471 14.82 -4.16 1.67
N ALA A 472 15.07 -4.05 2.97
CA ALA A 472 15.99 -4.91 3.69
C ALA A 472 15.19 -5.79 4.66
N VAL A 473 15.39 -7.10 4.56
CA VAL A 473 14.63 -8.14 5.28
C VAL A 473 15.54 -8.85 6.26
N ILE A 474 15.12 -8.97 7.50
CA ILE A 474 15.79 -9.82 8.49
C ILE A 474 14.78 -10.77 9.13
N LYS A 475 15.13 -12.06 9.20
CA LYS A 475 14.30 -13.07 9.83
C LYS A 475 14.38 -12.99 11.35
N LYS A 476 13.24 -13.21 12.01
CA LYS A 476 13.12 -13.12 13.47
C LYS A 476 13.81 -14.30 14.17
N ASP A 477 13.84 -15.45 13.54
CA ASP A 477 14.45 -16.67 14.10
C ASP A 477 15.98 -16.60 14.26
N ILE A 478 16.64 -15.68 13.52
CA ILE A 478 18.08 -15.39 13.74
C ILE A 478 18.36 -15.01 15.21
N PHE A 479 17.38 -14.40 15.90
CA PHE A 479 17.52 -13.95 17.28
C PHE A 479 16.94 -14.95 18.30
N ALA A 480 16.41 -16.07 17.88
CA ALA A 480 15.81 -17.08 18.75
C ALA A 480 16.84 -18.03 19.43
N GLY A 481 18.10 -17.96 19.01
CA GLY A 481 19.15 -18.89 19.41
C GLY A 481 19.97 -18.47 20.64
N GLY A 482 19.39 -17.80 21.58
CA GLY A 482 20.10 -17.38 22.80
C GLY A 482 19.77 -18.22 24.02
N GLU A 483 20.14 -19.51 24.01
CA GLU A 483 20.44 -20.31 25.23
C GLU A 483 21.08 -21.64 24.79
N THR A 484 22.37 -21.68 24.75
CA THR A 484 23.15 -22.92 24.97
C THR A 484 23.79 -22.88 26.34
#